data_b7b6d0ec1faaaf3a2f1321b05e1d7f92
#
_entry.id   b7b6d0ec1faaaf3a2f1321b05e1d7f92
#
_cell.length_a   1.000
_cell.length_b   1.000
_cell.length_c   1.000
_cell.angle_alpha   90.00
_cell.angle_beta   90.00
_cell.angle_gamma   90.00
#
_symmetry.space_group_name_H-M   'P 1'
#
loop_
_entity.id
_entity.type
_entity.pdbx_description
1 polymer ?
#
loop_
_entity_poly.entity_id
_entity_poly.type
_entity_poly.pdbx_seq_one_letter_code
_entity_poly.pdbx_strand_id
1 'polypeptide(L)'
;MVQNKTRKSKQTEKRRGRKKVSSTKRKEITLSEKITLYLNEALSMENAAVERLQSRIKQTKIENVKQRLRLHLEETREQQNRLKQLISDVGGKNPTREKAGLPIPWTTKTMANMIRRMMTSAELELKAAKEDAVIENAEIVHYDMLMQLAERMGVTNAISVLSQSLSEEKAMAEWIRANAPDVLMQLWPEIDASIAKREEVQSVET
;
A
#
# COMPACT_ATOMS: atom_id res chain seq x y z
N MET A 1 4.97 -89.81 -20.75
CA MET A 1 5.63 -89.16 -19.60
C MET A 1 6.10 -87.81 -20.06
N VAL A 2 5.35 -86.70 -19.70
CA VAL A 2 5.80 -85.34 -19.87
C VAL A 2 5.23 -84.57 -18.67
N GLN A 3 6.08 -84.03 -17.81
CA GLN A 3 5.71 -83.27 -16.63
C GLN A 3 5.42 -81.81 -17.01
N ASN A 4 4.24 -81.32 -16.62
CA ASN A 4 3.82 -79.95 -16.77
C ASN A 4 4.19 -79.16 -15.51
N LYS A 5 5.15 -78.19 -15.61
CA LYS A 5 5.52 -77.29 -14.56
C LYS A 5 4.65 -76.01 -14.63
N THR A 6 3.74 -75.91 -13.73
CA THR A 6 2.92 -74.68 -13.51
C THR A 6 3.77 -73.61 -12.86
N ARG A 7 3.95 -72.49 -13.57
CA ARG A 7 4.55 -71.22 -13.04
C ARG A 7 3.47 -70.40 -12.25
N LYS A 8 3.65 -70.27 -10.94
CA LYS A 8 2.88 -69.31 -10.09
C LYS A 8 3.48 -67.92 -10.33
N SER A 9 2.71 -67.04 -10.93
CA SER A 9 2.97 -65.59 -10.94
C SER A 9 2.60 -64.98 -9.61
N LYS A 10 3.58 -64.39 -8.91
CA LYS A 10 3.36 -63.56 -7.72
C LYS A 10 2.92 -62.17 -8.18
N GLN A 11 1.68 -61.83 -7.98
CA GLN A 11 1.14 -60.49 -8.11
C GLN A 11 1.54 -59.70 -6.85
N THR A 12 2.47 -58.75 -7.00
CA THR A 12 2.84 -57.79 -5.95
C THR A 12 1.85 -56.63 -5.97
N GLU A 13 0.95 -56.65 -5.05
CA GLU A 13 -0.03 -55.58 -4.78
C GLU A 13 0.70 -54.34 -4.20
N LYS A 14 0.89 -53.33 -5.06
CA LYS A 14 1.45 -52.04 -4.65
C LYS A 14 0.42 -51.26 -3.84
N ARG A 15 0.46 -51.35 -2.50
CA ARG A 15 -0.31 -50.51 -1.57
C ARG A 15 0.09 -49.05 -1.79
N ARG A 16 -0.71 -48.30 -2.57
CA ARG A 16 -0.65 -46.84 -2.65
C ARG A 16 -1.03 -46.27 -1.29
N GLY A 17 -0.03 -45.81 -0.55
CA GLY A 17 -0.23 -45.02 0.68
C GLY A 17 -1.04 -43.77 0.40
N ARG A 18 -2.29 -43.79 0.82
CA ARG A 18 -3.16 -42.61 0.83
C ARG A 18 -2.55 -41.64 1.88
N LYS A 19 -1.82 -40.60 1.40
CA LYS A 19 -1.44 -39.46 2.27
C LYS A 19 -2.73 -38.87 2.84
N LYS A 20 -2.93 -39.01 4.15
CA LYS A 20 -3.93 -38.27 4.90
C LYS A 20 -3.60 -36.79 4.73
N VAL A 21 -4.39 -36.06 3.93
CA VAL A 21 -4.40 -34.61 3.94
C VAL A 21 -4.92 -34.23 5.32
N SER A 22 -4.02 -33.76 6.17
CA SER A 22 -4.36 -33.14 7.44
C SER A 22 -5.22 -31.92 7.14
N SER A 23 -6.51 -31.99 7.38
CA SER A 23 -7.37 -30.83 7.38
C SER A 23 -6.97 -30.01 8.62
N THR A 24 -6.12 -29.02 8.41
CA THR A 24 -5.87 -27.99 9.43
C THR A 24 -7.21 -27.31 9.70
N LYS A 25 -7.86 -27.68 10.83
CA LYS A 25 -9.03 -26.95 11.33
C LYS A 25 -8.63 -25.48 11.40
N ARG A 26 -9.26 -24.62 10.60
CA ARG A 26 -9.14 -23.16 10.77
C ARG A 26 -9.53 -22.85 12.22
N LYS A 27 -8.61 -22.24 12.96
CA LYS A 27 -8.89 -21.73 14.31
C LYS A 27 -10.03 -20.71 14.15
N GLU A 28 -11.11 -20.88 14.89
CA GLU A 28 -12.16 -19.86 14.96
C GLU A 28 -11.55 -18.59 15.55
N ILE A 29 -11.65 -17.49 14.80
CA ILE A 29 -11.14 -16.18 15.19
C ILE A 29 -12.27 -15.45 15.90
N THR A 30 -12.01 -14.91 17.10
CA THR A 30 -12.97 -14.11 17.85
C THR A 30 -13.25 -12.77 17.16
N LEU A 31 -14.35 -12.11 17.53
CA LEU A 31 -14.70 -10.79 17.02
C LEU A 31 -13.58 -9.78 17.32
N SER A 32 -13.05 -9.79 18.55
CA SER A 32 -11.93 -8.93 18.97
C SER A 32 -10.65 -9.19 18.16
N GLU A 33 -10.29 -10.47 17.93
CA GLU A 33 -9.14 -10.81 17.07
C GLU A 33 -9.36 -10.33 15.64
N LYS A 34 -10.60 -10.37 15.14
CA LYS A 34 -10.93 -9.96 13.78
C LYS A 34 -10.83 -8.44 13.58
N ILE A 35 -11.42 -7.64 14.48
CA ILE A 35 -11.32 -6.19 14.39
C ILE A 35 -9.88 -5.71 14.61
N THR A 36 -9.14 -6.34 15.53
CA THR A 36 -7.72 -6.07 15.76
C THR A 36 -6.89 -6.28 14.49
N LEU A 37 -7.20 -7.31 13.69
CA LEU A 37 -6.52 -7.56 12.43
C LEU A 37 -6.68 -6.37 11.46
N TYR A 38 -7.90 -5.87 11.27
CA TYR A 38 -8.19 -4.76 10.37
C TYR A 38 -7.61 -3.42 10.87
N LEU A 39 -7.66 -3.16 12.17
CA LEU A 39 -7.02 -1.98 12.78
C LEU A 39 -5.50 -2.02 12.63
N ASN A 40 -4.90 -3.20 12.76
CA ASN A 40 -3.46 -3.38 12.53
C ASN A 40 -3.07 -3.20 11.07
N GLU A 41 -3.91 -3.57 10.12
CA GLU A 41 -3.72 -3.31 8.70
C GLU A 41 -3.69 -1.79 8.45
N ALA A 42 -4.65 -1.03 8.99
CA ALA A 42 -4.66 0.43 8.93
C ALA A 42 -3.38 1.02 9.55
N LEU A 43 -3.01 0.62 10.76
CA LEU A 43 -1.79 1.10 11.41
C LEU A 43 -0.53 0.81 10.59
N SER A 44 -0.51 -0.29 9.88
CA SER A 44 0.59 -0.64 8.99
C SER A 44 0.66 0.28 7.76
N MET A 45 -0.47 0.71 7.22
CA MET A 45 -0.55 1.70 6.13
C MET A 45 -0.02 3.06 6.62
N GLU A 46 -0.48 3.54 7.78
CA GLU A 46 0.00 4.79 8.38
C GLU A 46 1.51 4.77 8.67
N ASN A 47 2.06 3.63 9.10
CA ASN A 47 3.50 3.50 9.30
C ASN A 47 4.28 3.70 7.99
N ALA A 48 3.78 3.15 6.90
CA ALA A 48 4.39 3.30 5.59
C ALA A 48 4.19 4.72 5.02
N ALA A 49 3.02 5.34 5.28
CA ALA A 49 2.73 6.73 4.90
C ALA A 49 3.70 7.71 5.58
N VAL A 50 3.97 7.56 6.88
CA VAL A 50 4.97 8.39 7.60
C VAL A 50 6.34 8.31 6.93
N GLU A 51 6.84 7.10 6.62
CA GLU A 51 8.14 6.93 5.96
C GLU A 51 8.16 7.60 4.57
N ARG A 52 7.07 7.47 3.81
CA ARG A 52 6.92 8.10 2.51
C ARG A 52 6.87 9.63 2.61
N LEU A 53 6.03 10.18 3.48
CA LEU A 53 5.89 11.63 3.67
C LEU A 53 7.22 12.27 4.08
N GLN A 54 7.98 11.65 4.98
CA GLN A 54 9.33 12.11 5.34
C GLN A 54 10.27 12.13 4.13
N SER A 55 10.19 11.13 3.24
CA SER A 55 10.97 11.10 2.01
C SER A 55 10.53 12.19 1.04
N ARG A 56 9.23 12.36 0.85
CA ARG A 56 8.64 13.38 -0.05
C ARG A 56 9.00 14.79 0.37
N ILE A 57 8.91 15.11 1.68
CA ILE A 57 9.29 16.43 2.24
C ILE A 57 10.75 16.78 1.94
N LYS A 58 11.64 15.77 1.92
CA LYS A 58 13.06 15.98 1.60
C LYS A 58 13.31 16.18 0.11
N GLN A 59 12.49 15.57 -0.73
CA GLN A 59 12.68 15.53 -2.19
C GLN A 59 12.06 16.74 -2.91
N THR A 60 10.85 17.14 -2.51
CA THR A 60 10.15 18.24 -3.17
C THR A 60 10.84 19.59 -2.96
N LYS A 61 10.92 20.37 -4.05
CA LYS A 61 11.42 21.76 -4.04
C LYS A 61 10.30 22.78 -4.02
N ILE A 62 9.06 22.35 -4.19
CA ILE A 62 7.88 23.21 -4.24
C ILE A 62 7.41 23.50 -2.82
N GLU A 63 7.53 24.72 -2.36
CA GLU A 63 7.39 25.05 -0.93
C GLU A 63 5.96 24.86 -0.41
N ASN A 64 4.92 25.22 -1.18
CA ASN A 64 3.52 24.97 -0.77
C ASN A 64 3.23 23.45 -0.67
N VAL A 65 3.78 22.62 -1.55
CA VAL A 65 3.71 21.15 -1.46
C VAL A 65 4.40 20.67 -0.20
N LYS A 66 5.62 21.16 0.06
CA LYS A 66 6.38 20.79 1.25
C LYS A 66 5.66 21.14 2.56
N GLN A 67 5.04 22.31 2.62
CA GLN A 67 4.25 22.74 3.79
C GLN A 67 3.03 21.85 4.00
N ARG A 68 2.28 21.54 2.94
CA ARG A 68 1.13 20.63 3.05
C ARG A 68 1.52 19.22 3.47
N LEU A 69 2.63 18.69 2.91
CA LEU A 69 3.16 17.38 3.31
C LEU A 69 3.61 17.35 4.78
N ARG A 70 4.17 18.43 5.32
CA ARG A 70 4.51 18.52 6.75
C ARG A 70 3.26 18.46 7.63
N LEU A 71 2.24 19.22 7.26
CA LEU A 71 0.96 19.20 7.98
C LEU A 71 0.36 17.79 7.97
N HIS A 72 0.31 17.16 6.79
CA HIS A 72 -0.22 15.82 6.66
C HIS A 72 0.61 14.77 7.40
N LEU A 73 1.92 14.93 7.51
CA LEU A 73 2.76 14.08 8.34
C LEU A 73 2.37 14.12 9.82
N GLU A 74 1.98 15.27 10.35
CA GLU A 74 1.49 15.36 11.73
C GLU A 74 0.08 14.74 11.85
N GLU A 75 -0.81 14.96 10.87
CA GLU A 75 -2.12 14.30 10.79
C GLU A 75 -1.95 12.78 10.83
N THR A 76 -1.07 12.21 10.00
CA THR A 76 -0.77 10.76 9.93
C THR A 76 -0.22 10.22 11.26
N ARG A 77 0.60 10.97 11.97
CA ARG A 77 1.09 10.57 13.31
C ARG A 77 -0.03 10.50 14.34
N GLU A 78 -0.97 11.44 14.29
CA GLU A 78 -2.14 11.39 15.16
C GLU A 78 -3.09 10.24 14.79
N GLN A 79 -3.20 9.89 13.51
CA GLN A 79 -3.92 8.70 13.04
C GLN A 79 -3.29 7.42 13.60
N GLN A 80 -1.96 7.31 13.56
CA GLN A 80 -1.25 6.20 14.22
C GLN A 80 -1.58 6.11 15.71
N ASN A 81 -1.63 7.22 16.44
CA ASN A 81 -1.95 7.25 17.86
C ASN A 81 -3.39 6.82 18.11
N ARG A 82 -4.35 7.33 17.33
CA ARG A 82 -5.76 6.93 17.38
C ARG A 82 -5.95 5.43 17.13
N LEU A 83 -5.29 4.86 16.11
CA LEU A 83 -5.37 3.44 15.80
C LEU A 83 -4.77 2.58 16.91
N LYS A 84 -3.62 2.97 17.48
CA LYS A 84 -3.01 2.26 18.62
C LYS A 84 -3.94 2.24 19.83
N GLN A 85 -4.62 3.35 20.10
CA GLN A 85 -5.60 3.43 21.19
C GLN A 85 -6.78 2.51 20.90
N LEU A 86 -7.38 2.55 19.70
CA LEU A 86 -8.48 1.66 19.32
C LEU A 86 -8.10 0.19 19.42
N ILE A 87 -6.89 -0.20 19.01
CA ILE A 87 -6.39 -1.57 19.13
C ILE A 87 -6.35 -1.98 20.62
N SER A 88 -5.87 -1.09 21.49
CA SER A 88 -5.85 -1.34 22.92
C SER A 88 -7.26 -1.48 23.50
N ASP A 89 -8.19 -0.62 23.11
CA ASP A 89 -9.57 -0.57 23.60
C ASP A 89 -10.36 -1.84 23.25
N VAL A 90 -10.06 -2.47 22.10
CA VAL A 90 -10.65 -3.75 21.72
C VAL A 90 -9.91 -4.97 22.31
N GLY A 91 -8.93 -4.74 23.18
CA GLY A 91 -8.12 -5.80 23.79
C GLY A 91 -7.09 -6.44 22.85
N GLY A 92 -6.79 -5.78 21.76
CA GLY A 92 -5.79 -6.20 20.78
C GLY A 92 -4.36 -5.88 21.20
N LYS A 93 -3.42 -6.37 20.39
CA LYS A 93 -1.99 -6.02 20.49
C LYS A 93 -1.53 -5.34 19.24
N ASN A 94 -0.72 -4.30 19.39
CA ASN A 94 -0.06 -3.66 18.26
C ASN A 94 0.88 -4.67 17.58
N PRO A 95 0.97 -4.68 16.24
CA PRO A 95 1.89 -5.57 15.56
C PRO A 95 3.33 -5.20 15.92
N THR A 96 4.16 -6.20 16.13
CA THR A 96 5.60 -6.04 16.03
C THR A 96 5.88 -5.67 14.58
N ARG A 97 6.36 -4.46 14.38
CA ARG A 97 6.78 -3.79 13.13
C ARG A 97 6.77 -4.68 11.87
N GLU A 98 5.59 -5.05 11.38
CA GLU A 98 5.44 -5.65 10.06
C GLU A 98 5.60 -4.55 9.02
N LYS A 99 6.38 -4.83 7.98
CA LYS A 99 6.52 -3.93 6.83
C LYS A 99 5.25 -4.01 6.00
N ALA A 100 4.29 -3.15 6.28
CA ALA A 100 3.22 -2.93 5.33
C ALA A 100 3.78 -2.25 4.08
N GLY A 101 3.36 -2.74 2.93
CA GLY A 101 3.59 -2.05 1.67
C GLY A 101 2.47 -1.06 1.42
N LEU A 102 2.81 0.16 1.02
CA LEU A 102 1.82 1.06 0.44
C LEU A 102 1.30 0.46 -0.87
N PRO A 103 0.03 0.68 -1.24
CA PRO A 103 -0.55 0.24 -2.51
C PRO A 103 -0.03 1.07 -3.69
N ILE A 104 1.29 1.10 -3.88
CA ILE A 104 1.93 1.79 -4.99
C ILE A 104 1.90 0.88 -6.22
N PRO A 105 1.51 1.39 -7.41
CA PRO A 105 1.47 0.62 -8.64
C PRO A 105 2.83 0.00 -8.96
N TRP A 106 2.80 -1.27 -9.33
CA TRP A 106 3.96 -2.13 -9.52
C TRP A 106 4.90 -1.63 -10.60
N THR A 107 6.00 -1.07 -10.21
CA THR A 107 7.17 -1.02 -11.07
C THR A 107 8.20 -1.99 -10.53
N THR A 108 8.68 -2.91 -11.37
CA THR A 108 9.84 -3.71 -10.99
C THR A 108 11.00 -2.75 -10.68
N LYS A 109 11.91 -3.14 -9.80
CA LYS A 109 13.08 -2.30 -9.44
C LYS A 109 13.87 -1.84 -10.68
N THR A 110 13.93 -2.69 -11.71
CA THR A 110 14.58 -2.38 -13.00
C THR A 110 13.81 -1.29 -13.75
N MET A 111 12.48 -1.40 -13.82
CA MET A 111 11.63 -0.42 -14.51
C MET A 111 11.63 0.94 -13.78
N ALA A 112 11.60 0.93 -12.43
CA ALA A 112 11.71 2.14 -11.64
C ALA A 112 13.06 2.85 -11.86
N ASN A 113 14.17 2.11 -11.97
CA ASN A 113 15.48 2.68 -12.25
C ASN A 113 15.58 3.21 -13.70
N MET A 114 14.97 2.54 -14.66
CA MET A 114 14.91 3.01 -16.05
C MET A 114 14.11 4.32 -16.14
N ILE A 115 12.93 4.37 -15.57
CA ILE A 115 12.09 5.58 -15.50
C ILE A 115 12.88 6.75 -14.89
N ARG A 116 13.55 6.52 -13.76
CA ARG A 116 14.33 7.56 -13.06
C ARG A 116 15.46 8.11 -13.93
N ARG A 117 16.07 7.31 -14.82
CA ARG A 117 17.13 7.75 -15.74
C ARG A 117 16.60 8.55 -16.94
N MET A 118 15.35 8.35 -17.31
CA MET A 118 14.71 8.97 -18.47
C MET A 118 13.95 10.25 -18.13
N MET A 119 13.60 10.46 -16.84
CA MET A 119 12.81 11.58 -16.38
C MET A 119 13.68 12.69 -15.79
N THR A 120 13.29 13.94 -16.02
CA THR A 120 13.84 15.12 -15.33
C THR A 120 13.40 15.16 -13.88
N SER A 121 13.98 16.06 -13.08
CA SER A 121 13.55 16.25 -11.69
C SER A 121 12.10 16.74 -11.60
N ALA A 122 11.67 17.58 -12.52
CA ALA A 122 10.28 18.05 -12.65
C ALA A 122 9.30 16.92 -12.97
N GLU A 123 9.63 16.05 -13.90
CA GLU A 123 8.81 14.89 -14.26
C GLU A 123 8.72 13.88 -13.09
N LEU A 124 9.80 13.70 -12.32
CA LEU A 124 9.80 12.87 -11.12
C LEU A 124 8.93 13.46 -10.01
N GLU A 125 8.90 14.80 -9.87
CA GLU A 125 8.01 15.48 -8.94
C GLU A 125 6.53 15.29 -9.32
N LEU A 126 6.16 15.44 -10.59
CA LEU A 126 4.80 15.14 -11.08
C LEU A 126 4.41 13.69 -10.87
N LYS A 127 5.34 12.77 -11.11
CA LYS A 127 5.12 11.35 -10.85
C LYS A 127 4.85 11.11 -9.36
N ALA A 128 5.63 11.71 -8.49
CA ALA A 128 5.48 11.58 -7.04
C ALA A 128 4.14 12.15 -6.55
N ALA A 129 3.71 13.31 -7.09
CA ALA A 129 2.39 13.89 -6.76
C ALA A 129 1.23 12.97 -7.18
N LYS A 130 1.33 12.29 -8.33
CA LYS A 130 0.33 11.28 -8.73
C LYS A 130 0.32 10.07 -7.81
N GLU A 131 1.48 9.62 -7.36
CA GLU A 131 1.58 8.51 -6.41
C GLU A 131 1.02 8.90 -5.03
N ASP A 132 1.25 10.13 -4.58
CA ASP A 132 0.64 10.66 -3.36
C ASP A 132 -0.90 10.59 -3.49
N ALA A 133 -1.49 11.09 -4.58
CA ALA A 133 -2.94 11.00 -4.81
C ALA A 133 -3.50 9.57 -4.81
N VAL A 134 -2.75 8.59 -5.32
CA VAL A 134 -3.16 7.17 -5.30
C VAL A 134 -3.19 6.63 -3.88
N ILE A 135 -2.22 7.00 -3.06
CA ILE A 135 -2.11 6.55 -1.66
C ILE A 135 -3.28 7.10 -0.85
N GLU A 136 -3.51 8.43 -0.89
CA GLU A 136 -4.63 9.06 -0.17
C GLU A 136 -5.98 8.42 -0.55
N ASN A 137 -6.22 8.16 -1.85
CA ASN A 137 -7.47 7.51 -2.27
C ASN A 137 -7.57 6.06 -1.77
N ALA A 138 -6.47 5.34 -1.65
CA ALA A 138 -6.46 4.00 -1.07
C ALA A 138 -6.76 4.05 0.45
N GLU A 139 -6.22 5.02 1.18
CA GLU A 139 -6.47 5.25 2.60
C GLU A 139 -7.92 5.67 2.85
N ILE A 140 -8.50 6.55 2.01
CA ILE A 140 -9.92 6.90 2.04
C ILE A 140 -10.80 5.65 1.95
N VAL A 141 -10.57 4.78 0.95
CA VAL A 141 -11.34 3.53 0.78
C VAL A 141 -11.13 2.60 1.97
N HIS A 142 -9.91 2.51 2.48
CA HIS A 142 -9.60 1.68 3.62
C HIS A 142 -10.35 2.12 4.88
N TYR A 143 -10.33 3.40 5.22
CA TYR A 143 -11.05 3.95 6.36
C TYR A 143 -12.58 3.85 6.21
N ASP A 144 -13.14 4.10 5.02
CA ASP A 144 -14.56 3.89 4.74
C ASP A 144 -14.98 2.44 5.00
N MET A 145 -14.19 1.46 4.52
CA MET A 145 -14.47 0.03 4.75
C MET A 145 -14.30 -0.34 6.23
N LEU A 146 -13.28 0.17 6.89
CA LEU A 146 -13.00 -0.11 8.31
C LEU A 146 -14.12 0.42 9.21
N MET A 147 -14.66 1.61 8.93
CA MET A 147 -15.83 2.15 9.63
C MET A 147 -17.07 1.25 9.49
N GLN A 148 -17.37 0.80 8.26
CA GLN A 148 -18.49 -0.10 8.02
C GLN A 148 -18.30 -1.46 8.73
N LEU A 149 -17.07 -1.97 8.78
CA LEU A 149 -16.75 -3.19 9.52
C LEU A 149 -16.94 -2.99 11.04
N ALA A 150 -16.44 -1.87 11.59
CA ALA A 150 -16.59 -1.53 12.99
C ALA A 150 -18.07 -1.43 13.40
N GLU A 151 -18.89 -0.79 12.56
CA GLU A 151 -20.34 -0.69 12.77
C GLU A 151 -20.99 -2.07 12.83
N ARG A 152 -20.77 -2.93 11.80
CA ARG A 152 -21.32 -4.29 11.74
C ARG A 152 -20.86 -5.19 12.87
N MET A 153 -19.69 -4.93 13.42
CA MET A 153 -19.09 -5.66 14.54
C MET A 153 -19.49 -5.07 15.90
N GLY A 154 -20.29 -3.99 15.94
CA GLY A 154 -20.74 -3.35 17.17
C GLY A 154 -19.65 -2.55 17.90
N VAL A 155 -18.53 -2.23 17.26
CA VAL A 155 -17.42 -1.42 17.78
C VAL A 155 -17.69 0.06 17.52
N THR A 156 -18.80 0.57 18.02
CA THR A 156 -19.32 1.90 17.69
C THR A 156 -18.44 3.04 18.18
N ASN A 157 -17.68 2.84 19.25
CA ASN A 157 -16.71 3.82 19.76
C ASN A 157 -15.56 4.10 18.77
N ALA A 158 -15.29 3.19 17.82
CA ALA A 158 -14.28 3.42 16.78
C ALA A 158 -14.75 4.37 15.68
N ILE A 159 -16.07 4.48 15.43
CA ILE A 159 -16.62 5.17 14.26
C ILE A 159 -16.22 6.64 14.22
N SER A 160 -16.36 7.38 15.33
CA SER A 160 -16.00 8.80 15.38
C SER A 160 -14.52 9.05 15.14
N VAL A 161 -13.68 8.19 15.69
CA VAL A 161 -12.21 8.25 15.59
C VAL A 161 -11.76 7.96 14.15
N LEU A 162 -12.31 6.91 13.54
CA LEU A 162 -12.02 6.55 12.15
C LEU A 162 -12.57 7.60 11.17
N SER A 163 -13.74 8.19 11.46
CA SER A 163 -14.32 9.28 10.66
C SER A 163 -13.44 10.52 10.64
N GLN A 164 -12.76 10.83 11.74
CA GLN A 164 -11.80 11.94 11.79
C GLN A 164 -10.63 11.66 10.85
N SER A 165 -10.02 10.47 10.93
CA SER A 165 -8.92 10.06 10.03
C SER A 165 -9.37 10.12 8.56
N LEU A 166 -10.52 9.55 8.24
CA LEU A 166 -11.10 9.62 6.89
C LEU A 166 -11.26 11.05 6.38
N SER A 167 -11.65 11.99 7.24
CA SER A 167 -11.79 13.40 6.87
C SER A 167 -10.44 14.05 6.55
N GLU A 168 -9.39 13.69 7.28
CA GLU A 168 -8.02 14.18 7.07
C GLU A 168 -7.47 13.66 5.72
N GLU A 169 -7.68 12.36 5.37
CA GLU A 169 -7.30 11.81 4.07
C GLU A 169 -8.05 12.46 2.91
N LYS A 170 -9.37 12.66 3.06
CA LYS A 170 -10.17 13.36 2.05
C LYS A 170 -9.67 14.79 1.83
N ALA A 171 -9.30 15.52 2.89
CA ALA A 171 -8.75 16.87 2.80
C ALA A 171 -7.39 16.88 2.08
N MET A 172 -6.53 15.87 2.31
CA MET A 172 -5.25 15.77 1.62
C MET A 172 -5.44 15.41 0.14
N ALA A 173 -6.27 14.43 -0.19
CA ALA A 173 -6.58 14.06 -1.57
C ALA A 173 -7.17 15.23 -2.38
N GLU A 174 -8.08 16.01 -1.77
CA GLU A 174 -8.67 17.18 -2.38
C GLU A 174 -7.63 18.28 -2.60
N TRP A 175 -6.76 18.51 -1.61
CA TRP A 175 -5.69 19.50 -1.73
C TRP A 175 -4.74 19.14 -2.91
N ILE A 176 -4.34 17.87 -3.02
CA ILE A 176 -3.49 17.41 -4.14
C ILE A 176 -4.18 17.70 -5.48
N ARG A 177 -5.46 17.34 -5.60
CA ARG A 177 -6.23 17.54 -6.83
C ARG A 177 -6.37 19.01 -7.20
N ALA A 178 -6.69 19.85 -6.23
CA ALA A 178 -6.88 21.29 -6.43
C ALA A 178 -5.57 22.01 -6.81
N ASN A 179 -4.42 21.57 -6.29
CA ASN A 179 -3.13 22.21 -6.53
C ASN A 179 -2.33 21.57 -7.70
N ALA A 180 -2.80 20.46 -8.27
CA ALA A 180 -2.09 19.78 -9.36
C ALA A 180 -1.82 20.68 -10.59
N PRO A 181 -2.75 21.56 -11.06
CA PRO A 181 -2.47 22.48 -12.15
C PRO A 181 -1.34 23.45 -11.83
N ASP A 182 -1.34 24.02 -10.64
CA ASP A 182 -0.32 24.99 -10.20
C ASP A 182 1.07 24.33 -10.07
N VAL A 183 1.11 23.09 -9.56
CA VAL A 183 2.33 22.29 -9.49
C VAL A 183 2.87 22.03 -10.90
N LEU A 184 2.01 21.66 -11.85
CA LEU A 184 2.40 21.45 -13.23
C LEU A 184 2.97 22.74 -13.84
N MET A 185 2.30 23.88 -13.64
CA MET A 185 2.76 25.17 -14.18
C MET A 185 4.13 25.59 -13.64
N GLN A 186 4.41 25.32 -12.35
CA GLN A 186 5.72 25.60 -11.75
C GLN A 186 6.83 24.69 -12.32
N LEU A 187 6.51 23.48 -12.71
CA LEU A 187 7.46 22.50 -13.24
C LEU A 187 7.61 22.57 -14.76
N TRP A 188 6.66 23.19 -15.45
CA TRP A 188 6.61 23.23 -16.90
C TRP A 188 7.88 23.76 -17.58
N PRO A 189 8.54 24.85 -17.12
CA PRO A 189 9.75 25.35 -17.77
C PRO A 189 10.89 24.33 -17.85
N GLU A 190 11.06 23.48 -16.83
CA GLU A 190 12.08 22.43 -16.85
C GLU A 190 11.70 21.28 -17.81
N ILE A 191 10.41 20.93 -17.86
CA ILE A 191 9.88 19.89 -18.75
C ILE A 191 10.02 20.35 -20.21
N ASP A 192 9.60 21.57 -20.55
CA ASP A 192 9.65 22.17 -21.86
C ASP A 192 11.10 22.26 -22.39
N ALA A 193 12.02 22.76 -21.57
CA ALA A 193 13.43 22.79 -21.90
C ALA A 193 14.04 21.40 -22.18
N SER A 194 13.53 20.37 -21.51
CA SER A 194 13.97 18.99 -21.74
C SER A 194 13.49 18.41 -23.07
N ILE A 195 12.30 18.83 -23.52
CA ILE A 195 11.72 18.43 -24.82
C ILE A 195 12.51 19.09 -25.95
N ALA A 196 12.71 20.40 -25.90
CA ALA A 196 13.47 21.16 -26.90
C ALA A 196 14.89 20.60 -27.13
N LYS A 197 15.58 20.27 -26.02
CA LYS A 197 16.91 19.68 -26.07
C LYS A 197 16.94 18.30 -26.76
N ARG A 198 15.89 17.50 -26.63
CA ARG A 198 15.79 16.20 -27.31
C ARG A 198 15.55 16.36 -28.82
N GLU A 199 14.76 17.34 -29.22
CA GLU A 199 14.49 17.64 -30.63
C GLU A 199 15.75 18.12 -31.34
N GLU A 200 16.59 18.99 -30.73
CA GLU A 200 17.88 19.40 -31.25
C GLU A 200 18.82 18.21 -31.52
N VAL A 201 18.93 17.27 -30.55
CA VAL A 201 19.81 16.09 -30.71
C VAL A 201 19.35 15.21 -31.87
N GLN A 202 18.04 15.00 -32.03
CA GLN A 202 17.50 14.20 -33.13
C GLN A 202 17.70 14.86 -34.51
N SER A 203 17.67 16.19 -34.58
CA SER A 203 17.87 16.92 -35.85
C SER A 203 19.33 16.92 -36.31
N VAL A 204 20.29 16.64 -35.45
CA VAL A 204 21.73 16.58 -35.80
C VAL A 204 22.15 15.16 -36.22
N GLU A 205 21.36 14.13 -35.85
CA GLU A 205 21.62 12.72 -36.20
C GLU A 205 20.97 12.30 -37.55
N THR A 206 20.17 13.17 -38.16
CA THR A 206 19.52 12.95 -39.48
C THR A 206 20.20 13.76 -40.58
#